data_d74bc9cae7396895630f758647094335
#
_entry.id   d74bc9cae7396895630f758647094335
#
_cell.length_a   1.000
_cell.length_b   1.000
_cell.length_c   1.000
_cell.angle_alpha   90.00
_cell.angle_beta   90.00
_cell.angle_gamma   90.00
#
_symmetry.space_group_name_H-M   'P 1'
#
loop_
_entity.id
_entity.type
_entity.pdbx_description
1 polymer ?
#
loop_
_entity_poly.entity_id
_entity_poly.type
_entity_poly.pdbx_seq_one_letter_code
_entity_poly.pdbx_strand_id
1 'polypeptide(L)'
;MATILLILLLLFQLPAHHNGDATLLESGKAATVKTLATVPAEVKVVSYNIRWRSGDDLKELTKLLREDPEIGSAAILGLQEVDRKKKRSRHSNVAKIMAEELGMHYAWAAPPAADSDDEEETGVAILSIYPLSDVKRFVLPHKGPNGRRRAAIGATVELGNEPGQKWRVYSIHAETRLNLDKKMEQYKALLDDLARYPSDMPAIVMGDFNTWEASADRKTIKLFSEAGLRTPFGGQSTFRRRIVLVPIEFRLDWVWLRGLDAAGYGIDRKVDISDHWPLWTNVKLSPVGVKSGPTKQ
;
A
#
# COMPACT_ATOMS: atom_id res chain seq x y z
N MET A 1 -46.91 -35.07 -44.85
CA MET A 1 -46.89 -33.81 -44.05
C MET A 1 -45.81 -33.98 -43.01
N ALA A 2 -44.65 -33.38 -43.23
CA ALA A 2 -43.49 -33.45 -42.34
C ALA A 2 -43.34 -32.09 -41.64
N THR A 3 -43.52 -32.10 -40.32
CA THR A 3 -43.39 -30.90 -39.47
C THR A 3 -41.93 -30.70 -39.10
N ILE A 4 -41.32 -29.66 -39.61
CA ILE A 4 -39.93 -29.26 -39.28
C ILE A 4 -39.96 -28.49 -37.98
N LEU A 5 -39.36 -29.03 -36.93
CA LEU A 5 -39.18 -28.40 -35.65
C LEU A 5 -37.91 -27.56 -35.66
N LEU A 6 -38.08 -26.21 -35.69
CA LEU A 6 -36.97 -25.27 -35.64
C LEU A 6 -36.54 -25.05 -34.19
N ILE A 7 -35.40 -25.61 -33.81
CA ILE A 7 -34.77 -25.39 -32.48
C ILE A 7 -33.94 -24.11 -32.59
N LEU A 8 -34.45 -23.04 -31.96
CA LEU A 8 -33.69 -21.80 -31.77
C LEU A 8 -32.66 -22.00 -30.65
N LEU A 9 -31.38 -22.20 -30.98
CA LEU A 9 -30.28 -22.14 -30.05
C LEU A 9 -30.04 -20.66 -29.66
N LEU A 10 -30.53 -20.26 -28.50
CA LEU A 10 -30.10 -19.05 -27.82
C LEU A 10 -28.68 -19.25 -27.29
N LEU A 11 -27.70 -18.77 -28.04
CA LEU A 11 -26.33 -18.61 -27.56
C LEU A 11 -26.35 -17.50 -26.50
N PHE A 12 -26.37 -17.87 -25.22
CA PHE A 12 -26.00 -16.99 -24.15
C PHE A 12 -24.52 -16.65 -24.36
N GLN A 13 -24.24 -15.47 -24.90
CA GLN A 13 -22.91 -14.89 -24.83
C GLN A 13 -22.62 -14.57 -23.36
N LEU A 14 -21.86 -15.44 -22.69
CA LEU A 14 -21.21 -15.09 -21.44
C LEU A 14 -20.38 -13.81 -21.70
N PRO A 15 -20.44 -12.80 -20.81
CA PRO A 15 -19.61 -11.64 -20.97
C PRO A 15 -18.15 -12.09 -21.01
N ALA A 16 -17.43 -11.70 -22.04
CA ALA A 16 -16.01 -11.93 -22.16
C ALA A 16 -15.35 -11.38 -20.88
N HIS A 17 -14.81 -12.26 -20.05
CA HIS A 17 -13.91 -11.85 -18.99
C HIS A 17 -12.77 -11.10 -19.65
N HIS A 18 -12.70 -9.77 -19.45
CA HIS A 18 -11.56 -8.99 -19.85
C HIS A 18 -10.32 -9.57 -19.17
N ASN A 19 -9.46 -10.23 -19.94
CA ASN A 19 -8.13 -10.71 -19.50
C ASN A 19 -7.23 -9.57 -18.96
N GLY A 20 -7.65 -8.32 -19.05
CA GLY A 20 -6.96 -7.14 -18.53
C GLY A 20 -6.79 -7.10 -17.01
N ASP A 21 -7.65 -7.78 -16.26
CA ASP A 21 -7.62 -7.70 -14.78
C ASP A 21 -6.44 -8.47 -14.16
N ALA A 22 -6.04 -9.60 -14.74
CA ALA A 22 -4.90 -10.41 -14.28
C ALA A 22 -3.56 -9.68 -14.48
N THR A 23 -3.47 -8.76 -15.46
CA THR A 23 -2.24 -8.02 -15.75
C THR A 23 -1.99 -6.86 -14.77
N LEU A 24 -2.99 -6.45 -13.99
CA LEU A 24 -2.92 -5.33 -13.03
C LEU A 24 -2.44 -5.75 -11.63
N LEU A 25 -1.99 -6.97 -11.50
CA LEU A 25 -1.26 -7.50 -10.35
C LEU A 25 0.01 -8.16 -10.85
N GLU A 26 1.15 -7.73 -10.32
CA GLU A 26 2.45 -8.29 -10.67
C GLU A 26 3.26 -8.51 -9.39
N SER A 27 3.97 -9.62 -9.31
CA SER A 27 4.90 -9.90 -8.22
C SER A 27 6.17 -10.57 -8.75
N GLY A 28 7.27 -10.36 -8.04
CA GLY A 28 8.54 -10.93 -8.41
C GLY A 28 9.61 -10.65 -7.35
N LYS A 29 10.85 -10.85 -7.73
CA LYS A 29 12.01 -10.59 -6.86
C LYS A 29 13.19 -10.10 -7.70
N ALA A 30 14.11 -9.40 -7.05
CA ALA A 30 15.40 -9.05 -7.61
C ALA A 30 16.20 -10.31 -8.00
N ALA A 31 17.10 -10.18 -8.95
CA ALA A 31 18.05 -11.25 -9.32
C ALA A 31 18.88 -11.70 -8.11
N THR A 32 19.27 -10.74 -7.25
CA THR A 32 19.93 -11.01 -5.97
C THR A 32 19.12 -10.37 -4.83
N VAL A 33 18.47 -11.19 -4.02
CA VAL A 33 17.72 -10.73 -2.86
C VAL A 33 18.63 -10.70 -1.63
N LYS A 34 18.53 -9.65 -0.83
CA LYS A 34 19.18 -9.59 0.50
C LYS A 34 18.57 -10.66 1.40
N THR A 35 19.41 -11.51 1.97
CA THR A 35 18.97 -12.54 2.91
C THR A 35 19.59 -12.25 4.29
N LEU A 36 18.75 -12.24 5.31
CA LEU A 36 19.22 -12.17 6.69
C LEU A 36 19.37 -13.57 7.26
N ALA A 37 20.46 -13.82 7.98
CA ALA A 37 20.71 -15.12 8.61
C ALA A 37 19.70 -15.42 9.74
N THR A 38 19.18 -14.37 10.38
CA THR A 38 18.18 -14.46 11.45
C THR A 38 17.17 -13.32 11.32
N VAL A 39 15.96 -13.54 11.80
CA VAL A 39 14.96 -12.47 11.90
C VAL A 39 15.42 -11.49 12.99
N PRO A 40 15.59 -10.19 12.69
CA PRO A 40 15.99 -9.22 13.70
C PRO A 40 14.87 -8.99 14.72
N ALA A 41 15.25 -8.55 15.92
CA ALA A 41 14.29 -8.21 16.98
C ALA A 41 13.37 -7.05 16.58
N GLU A 42 13.86 -6.16 15.72
CA GLU A 42 13.11 -5.04 15.17
C GLU A 42 13.20 -5.04 13.65
N VAL A 43 12.08 -4.75 12.98
CA VAL A 43 11.97 -4.69 11.52
C VAL A 43 11.61 -3.26 11.13
N LYS A 44 12.45 -2.61 10.32
CA LYS A 44 12.15 -1.27 9.82
C LYS A 44 11.16 -1.34 8.68
N VAL A 45 10.09 -0.56 8.78
CA VAL A 45 9.03 -0.41 7.80
C VAL A 45 8.95 1.05 7.37
N VAL A 46 8.77 1.30 6.06
CA VAL A 46 8.60 2.65 5.51
C VAL A 46 7.35 2.69 4.64
N SER A 47 6.53 3.73 4.82
CA SER A 47 5.41 4.08 3.94
C SER A 47 5.74 5.37 3.21
N TYR A 48 5.60 5.38 1.88
CA TYR A 48 5.95 6.55 1.09
C TYR A 48 5.14 6.67 -0.22
N ASN A 49 4.41 7.77 -0.39
CA ASN A 49 3.88 8.15 -1.68
C ASN A 49 5.02 8.81 -2.50
N ILE A 50 5.53 8.08 -3.51
CA ILE A 50 6.72 8.48 -4.28
C ILE A 50 6.41 9.43 -5.44
N ARG A 51 5.16 9.77 -5.66
CA ARG A 51 4.72 10.72 -6.70
C ARG A 51 5.39 10.45 -8.06
N TRP A 52 5.23 9.22 -8.58
CA TRP A 52 5.66 8.79 -9.93
C TRP A 52 7.16 8.95 -10.22
N ARG A 53 8.02 8.92 -9.21
CA ARG A 53 9.47 9.10 -9.44
C ARG A 53 10.00 8.11 -10.46
N SER A 54 10.83 8.60 -11.37
CA SER A 54 11.43 7.84 -12.45
C SER A 54 12.79 8.45 -12.85
N GLY A 55 13.57 7.75 -13.66
CA GLY A 55 14.87 8.27 -14.12
C GLY A 55 15.82 8.58 -12.97
N ASP A 56 16.38 9.78 -12.95
CA ASP A 56 17.37 10.18 -11.95
C ASP A 56 16.75 10.42 -10.57
N ASP A 57 15.53 10.95 -10.50
CA ASP A 57 14.78 11.04 -9.24
C ASP A 57 14.57 9.67 -8.60
N LEU A 58 14.34 8.62 -9.41
CA LEU A 58 14.20 7.25 -8.90
C LEU A 58 15.53 6.70 -8.36
N LYS A 59 16.64 7.02 -9.00
CA LYS A 59 17.98 6.64 -8.52
C LYS A 59 18.30 7.33 -7.19
N GLU A 60 17.98 8.61 -7.08
CA GLU A 60 18.14 9.35 -5.83
C GLU A 60 17.26 8.74 -4.73
N LEU A 61 16.00 8.45 -5.01
CA LEU A 61 15.09 7.80 -4.08
C LEU A 61 15.63 6.44 -3.61
N THR A 62 16.08 5.58 -4.53
CA THR A 62 16.64 4.27 -4.16
C THR A 62 17.93 4.40 -3.36
N LYS A 63 18.74 5.44 -3.61
CA LYS A 63 19.90 5.77 -2.78
C LYS A 63 19.48 6.15 -1.36
N LEU A 64 18.50 7.04 -1.19
CA LEU A 64 17.96 7.40 0.13
C LEU A 64 17.40 6.18 0.88
N LEU A 65 16.59 5.36 0.21
CA LEU A 65 16.07 4.12 0.80
C LEU A 65 17.15 3.09 1.17
N ARG A 66 18.37 3.26 0.71
CA ARG A 66 19.54 2.45 1.05
C ARG A 66 20.34 3.04 2.19
N GLU A 67 20.58 4.35 2.17
CA GLU A 67 21.66 5.01 2.91
C GLU A 67 21.19 6.03 3.97
N ASP A 68 19.95 6.54 3.86
CA ASP A 68 19.45 7.56 4.78
C ASP A 68 19.34 7.01 6.21
N PRO A 69 19.71 7.79 7.25
CA PRO A 69 19.69 7.34 8.63
C PRO A 69 18.30 6.94 9.15
N GLU A 70 17.25 7.63 8.70
CA GLU A 70 15.88 7.42 9.16
C GLU A 70 15.16 6.35 8.32
N ILE A 71 15.09 6.54 7.00
CA ILE A 71 14.34 5.66 6.10
C ILE A 71 15.18 4.56 5.44
N GLY A 72 16.49 4.67 5.49
CA GLY A 72 17.41 3.72 4.85
C GLY A 72 17.35 2.34 5.46
N SER A 73 17.70 1.34 4.65
CA SER A 73 17.76 -0.08 5.05
C SER A 73 16.43 -0.64 5.57
N ALA A 74 15.29 -0.10 5.11
CA ALA A 74 13.99 -0.63 5.45
C ALA A 74 13.84 -2.07 4.93
N ALA A 75 13.28 -2.94 5.77
CA ALA A 75 13.01 -4.33 5.42
C ALA A 75 11.70 -4.50 4.64
N ILE A 76 10.75 -3.57 4.86
CA ILE A 76 9.44 -3.56 4.20
C ILE A 76 9.13 -2.12 3.77
N LEU A 77 8.73 -1.95 2.51
CA LEU A 77 8.29 -0.68 1.93
C LEU A 77 6.85 -0.79 1.45
N GLY A 78 6.01 0.16 1.83
CA GLY A 78 4.68 0.37 1.25
C GLY A 78 4.68 1.64 0.41
N LEU A 79 4.55 1.51 -0.90
CA LEU A 79 4.70 2.61 -1.83
C LEU A 79 3.39 2.94 -2.53
N GLN A 80 3.15 4.23 -2.80
CA GLN A 80 2.00 4.73 -3.54
C GLN A 80 2.47 5.58 -4.72
N GLU A 81 1.60 5.72 -5.71
CA GLU A 81 1.88 6.38 -7.00
C GLU A 81 3.06 5.76 -7.76
N VAL A 82 3.08 4.43 -7.79
CA VAL A 82 4.12 3.62 -8.45
C VAL A 82 3.70 3.31 -9.88
N ASP A 83 4.40 3.90 -10.84
CA ASP A 83 4.09 3.74 -12.27
C ASP A 83 4.54 2.40 -12.85
N ARG A 84 3.72 1.90 -13.79
CA ARG A 84 4.09 0.86 -14.73
C ARG A 84 3.60 1.25 -16.13
N LYS A 85 4.42 1.01 -17.17
CA LYS A 85 4.14 1.31 -18.59
C LYS A 85 3.85 2.79 -18.90
N LYS A 86 4.00 3.73 -17.95
CA LYS A 86 3.82 5.15 -18.19
C LYS A 86 4.94 5.72 -19.07
N LYS A 87 4.60 6.64 -19.99
CA LYS A 87 5.59 7.36 -20.80
C LYS A 87 6.62 8.09 -19.93
N ARG A 88 6.15 8.74 -18.84
CA ARG A 88 7.03 9.46 -17.89
C ARG A 88 8.00 8.52 -17.15
N SER A 89 7.68 7.25 -16.99
CA SER A 89 8.57 6.21 -16.43
C SER A 89 9.27 5.39 -17.53
N ARG A 90 9.31 5.91 -18.78
CA ARG A 90 9.91 5.23 -19.94
C ARG A 90 9.34 3.81 -20.14
N HIS A 91 8.05 3.64 -19.92
CA HIS A 91 7.30 2.39 -20.01
C HIS A 91 7.83 1.27 -19.10
N SER A 92 8.61 1.60 -18.08
CA SER A 92 9.17 0.63 -17.14
C SER A 92 8.21 0.35 -15.98
N ASN A 93 8.45 -0.77 -15.27
CA ASN A 93 7.83 -1.07 -13.97
C ASN A 93 8.74 -0.52 -12.87
N VAL A 94 8.30 0.58 -12.23
CA VAL A 94 9.08 1.27 -11.19
C VAL A 94 9.28 0.38 -9.95
N ALA A 95 8.26 -0.40 -9.54
CA ALA A 95 8.39 -1.31 -8.40
C ALA A 95 9.46 -2.38 -8.66
N LYS A 96 9.51 -2.93 -9.89
CA LYS A 96 10.53 -3.91 -10.27
C LYS A 96 11.93 -3.30 -10.25
N ILE A 97 12.10 -2.09 -10.81
CA ILE A 97 13.40 -1.40 -10.80
C ILE A 97 13.86 -1.17 -9.36
N MET A 98 12.99 -0.64 -8.50
CA MET A 98 13.32 -0.42 -7.09
C MET A 98 13.69 -1.74 -6.38
N ALA A 99 12.94 -2.82 -6.65
CA ALA A 99 13.25 -4.13 -6.09
C ALA A 99 14.65 -4.62 -6.50
N GLU A 100 15.02 -4.49 -7.78
CA GLU A 100 16.36 -4.85 -8.28
C GLU A 100 17.45 -4.02 -7.58
N GLU A 101 17.27 -2.69 -7.51
CA GLU A 101 18.24 -1.78 -6.90
C GLU A 101 18.41 -1.99 -5.38
N LEU A 102 17.35 -2.41 -4.70
CA LEU A 102 17.34 -2.60 -3.24
C LEU A 102 17.59 -4.06 -2.82
N GLY A 103 17.58 -5.01 -3.78
CA GLY A 103 17.73 -6.44 -3.51
C GLY A 103 16.51 -7.01 -2.77
N MET A 104 15.28 -6.75 -3.26
CA MET A 104 14.02 -7.08 -2.58
C MET A 104 13.09 -7.94 -3.45
N HIS A 105 12.13 -8.59 -2.80
CA HIS A 105 10.90 -9.04 -3.43
C HIS A 105 9.98 -7.84 -3.66
N TYR A 106 9.08 -7.91 -4.64
CA TYR A 106 8.05 -6.89 -4.85
C TYR A 106 6.70 -7.50 -5.20
N ALA A 107 5.67 -6.76 -4.86
CA ALA A 107 4.32 -6.93 -5.36
C ALA A 107 3.78 -5.54 -5.72
N TRP A 108 3.18 -5.43 -6.91
CA TRP A 108 2.63 -4.20 -7.46
C TRP A 108 1.19 -4.43 -7.93
N ALA A 109 0.30 -3.45 -7.71
CA ALA A 109 -1.08 -3.51 -8.16
C ALA A 109 -1.59 -2.14 -8.57
N ALA A 110 -2.41 -2.09 -9.64
CA ALA A 110 -3.09 -0.88 -10.09
C ALA A 110 -4.61 -1.07 -10.20
N PRO A 111 -5.40 0.01 -10.15
CA PRO A 111 -6.81 -0.05 -10.48
C PRO A 111 -6.98 -0.31 -11.97
N PRO A 112 -8.18 -0.75 -12.43
CA PRO A 112 -8.51 -0.78 -13.85
C PRO A 112 -8.31 0.59 -14.49
N ALA A 113 -7.90 0.62 -15.76
CA ALA A 113 -7.86 1.85 -16.52
C ALA A 113 -9.25 2.55 -16.49
N ALA A 114 -9.26 3.88 -16.48
CA ALA A 114 -10.47 4.60 -16.81
C ALA A 114 -10.77 4.35 -18.30
N ASP A 115 -12.01 4.59 -18.72
CA ASP A 115 -12.51 4.33 -20.07
C ASP A 115 -11.73 5.01 -21.23
N SER A 116 -10.62 5.67 -20.93
CA SER A 116 -9.65 6.22 -21.87
C SER A 116 -8.47 5.25 -21.99
N ASP A 117 -8.34 4.65 -23.09
CA ASP A 117 -7.48 3.64 -23.68
C ASP A 117 -5.96 3.64 -23.39
N ASP A 118 -5.49 4.28 -22.34
CA ASP A 118 -4.07 4.27 -22.05
C ASP A 118 -3.71 3.01 -21.25
N GLU A 119 -2.88 2.14 -21.82
CA GLU A 119 -2.20 1.04 -21.12
C GLU A 119 -1.30 1.53 -19.96
N GLU A 120 -1.32 2.83 -19.71
CA GLU A 120 -0.54 3.51 -18.70
C GLU A 120 -1.14 3.32 -17.29
N GLU A 121 -0.36 2.76 -16.39
CA GLU A 121 -0.82 2.34 -15.08
C GLU A 121 -0.05 3.04 -13.95
N THR A 122 -0.78 3.55 -12.97
CA THR A 122 -0.21 4.05 -11.71
C THR A 122 -0.88 3.31 -10.55
N GLY A 123 -0.10 2.68 -9.70
CA GLY A 123 -0.59 1.79 -8.66
C GLY A 123 0.06 1.99 -7.31
N VAL A 124 0.03 0.92 -6.55
CA VAL A 124 0.66 0.78 -5.23
C VAL A 124 1.58 -0.43 -5.23
N ALA A 125 2.57 -0.44 -4.33
CA ALA A 125 3.48 -1.59 -4.22
C ALA A 125 3.84 -1.90 -2.77
N ILE A 126 4.22 -3.16 -2.54
CA ILE A 126 4.93 -3.62 -1.36
C ILE A 126 6.26 -4.20 -1.83
N LEU A 127 7.37 -3.71 -1.25
CA LEU A 127 8.68 -4.32 -1.42
C LEU A 127 9.14 -4.90 -0.08
N SER A 128 9.87 -6.01 -0.11
CA SER A 128 10.34 -6.68 1.10
C SER A 128 11.63 -7.44 0.86
N ILE A 129 12.57 -7.41 1.82
CA ILE A 129 13.71 -8.32 1.82
C ILE A 129 13.31 -9.76 2.13
N TYR A 130 12.10 -9.95 2.67
CA TYR A 130 11.52 -11.26 2.96
C TYR A 130 10.58 -11.70 1.83
N PRO A 131 10.37 -13.02 1.62
CA PRO A 131 9.42 -13.51 0.64
C PRO A 131 8.01 -12.95 0.83
N LEU A 132 7.31 -12.73 -0.28
CA LEU A 132 5.93 -12.32 -0.33
C LEU A 132 5.05 -13.47 -0.81
N SER A 133 4.00 -13.78 -0.08
CA SER A 133 2.98 -14.77 -0.45
C SER A 133 1.57 -14.19 -0.29
N ASP A 134 0.56 -14.94 -0.73
CA ASP A 134 -0.86 -14.53 -0.67
C ASP A 134 -1.08 -13.08 -1.09
N VAL A 135 -0.51 -12.72 -2.26
CA VAL A 135 -0.58 -11.36 -2.80
C VAL A 135 -1.98 -11.13 -3.37
N LYS A 136 -2.64 -10.06 -2.93
CA LYS A 136 -3.99 -9.69 -3.34
C LYS A 136 -4.07 -8.23 -3.77
N ARG A 137 -4.72 -7.99 -4.90
CA ARG A 137 -5.11 -6.66 -5.37
C ARG A 137 -6.51 -6.31 -4.89
N PHE A 138 -6.71 -5.09 -4.43
CA PHE A 138 -8.01 -4.54 -4.07
C PHE A 138 -8.31 -3.35 -4.98
N VAL A 139 -9.35 -3.47 -5.80
CA VAL A 139 -9.94 -2.33 -6.50
C VAL A 139 -10.88 -1.66 -5.49
N LEU A 140 -10.46 -0.51 -4.98
CA LEU A 140 -11.24 0.19 -3.95
C LEU A 140 -12.62 0.61 -4.44
N PRO A 141 -13.66 0.52 -3.61
CA PRO A 141 -15.01 0.94 -3.97
C PRO A 141 -15.04 2.43 -4.31
N HIS A 142 -16.05 2.82 -5.08
CA HIS A 142 -16.28 4.19 -5.55
C HIS A 142 -15.22 4.74 -6.51
N LYS A 143 -15.71 5.31 -7.59
CA LYS A 143 -14.90 6.07 -8.56
C LYS A 143 -14.74 7.51 -8.06
N GLY A 144 -13.56 8.09 -8.28
CA GLY A 144 -13.35 9.52 -8.15
C GLY A 144 -14.12 10.32 -9.24
N PRO A 145 -14.13 11.65 -9.12
CA PRO A 145 -14.85 12.52 -10.11
C PRO A 145 -14.37 12.36 -11.55
N ASN A 146 -13.14 11.90 -11.76
CA ASN A 146 -12.55 11.62 -13.07
C ASN A 146 -12.85 10.20 -13.59
N GLY A 147 -13.78 9.47 -12.97
CA GLY A 147 -14.12 8.11 -13.34
C GLY A 147 -13.11 7.03 -12.92
N ARG A 148 -11.94 7.42 -12.40
CA ARG A 148 -10.90 6.48 -11.99
C ARG A 148 -11.19 5.86 -10.63
N ARG A 149 -10.79 4.61 -10.46
CA ARG A 149 -10.73 3.94 -9.15
C ARG A 149 -9.33 4.04 -8.56
N ARG A 150 -9.24 3.76 -7.29
CA ARG A 150 -7.96 3.56 -6.60
C ARG A 150 -7.76 2.09 -6.26
N ALA A 151 -6.55 1.75 -5.87
CA ALA A 151 -6.19 0.39 -5.49
C ALA A 151 -5.46 0.35 -4.16
N ALA A 152 -5.53 -0.82 -3.55
CA ALA A 152 -4.62 -1.26 -2.51
C ALA A 152 -4.05 -2.63 -2.89
N ILE A 153 -2.95 -2.99 -2.24
CA ILE A 153 -2.33 -4.30 -2.35
C ILE A 153 -2.11 -4.86 -0.95
N GLY A 154 -2.35 -6.14 -0.78
CA GLY A 154 -2.04 -6.89 0.44
C GLY A 154 -1.12 -8.05 0.13
N ALA A 155 -0.19 -8.35 1.01
CA ALA A 155 0.69 -9.51 0.93
C ALA A 155 0.99 -10.06 2.32
N THR A 156 1.26 -11.35 2.41
CA THR A 156 1.87 -11.96 3.59
C THR A 156 3.38 -11.89 3.43
N VAL A 157 4.05 -11.22 4.37
CA VAL A 157 5.50 -11.13 4.47
C VAL A 157 5.98 -12.28 5.37
N GLU A 158 6.84 -13.13 4.85
CA GLU A 158 7.33 -14.33 5.53
C GLU A 158 8.72 -14.10 6.11
N LEU A 159 8.78 -13.56 7.35
CA LEU A 159 10.05 -13.29 8.02
C LEU A 159 10.77 -14.59 8.42
N GLY A 160 10.00 -15.64 8.74
CA GLY A 160 10.48 -16.95 9.12
C GLY A 160 9.33 -17.93 9.32
N ASN A 161 9.64 -19.09 9.92
CA ASN A 161 8.67 -20.18 10.09
C ASN A 161 8.06 -20.24 11.50
N GLU A 162 8.59 -19.48 12.44
CA GLU A 162 8.10 -19.48 13.82
C GLU A 162 6.75 -18.73 13.93
N PRO A 163 5.94 -19.01 14.95
CA PRO A 163 4.72 -18.28 15.23
C PRO A 163 4.99 -16.76 15.32
N GLY A 164 4.12 -15.97 14.69
CA GLY A 164 4.25 -14.51 14.64
C GLY A 164 5.25 -13.97 13.60
N GLN A 165 5.98 -14.85 12.89
CA GLN A 165 6.92 -14.45 11.83
C GLN A 165 6.28 -14.34 10.43
N LYS A 166 4.97 -14.43 10.33
CA LYS A 166 4.20 -14.11 9.12
C LYS A 166 3.33 -12.90 9.41
N TRP A 167 3.56 -11.82 8.67
CA TRP A 167 2.85 -10.56 8.88
C TRP A 167 1.97 -10.24 7.67
N ARG A 168 0.72 -9.86 7.91
CA ARG A 168 -0.13 -9.34 6.85
C ARG A 168 0.13 -7.86 6.63
N VAL A 169 0.56 -7.48 5.43
CA VAL A 169 0.96 -6.10 5.10
C VAL A 169 0.09 -5.58 3.97
N TYR A 170 -0.37 -4.34 4.11
CA TYR A 170 -1.14 -3.64 3.07
C TYR A 170 -0.50 -2.29 2.75
N SER A 171 -0.51 -1.93 1.45
CA SER A 171 -0.25 -0.59 0.95
C SER A 171 -1.50 -0.08 0.27
N ILE A 172 -1.99 1.11 0.66
CA ILE A 172 -3.21 1.73 0.13
C ILE A 172 -2.90 3.10 -0.47
N HIS A 173 -3.59 3.44 -1.58
CA HIS A 173 -3.75 4.81 -2.02
C HIS A 173 -5.25 5.07 -2.22
N ALA A 174 -5.87 5.76 -1.27
CA ALA A 174 -7.30 6.03 -1.26
C ALA A 174 -7.66 7.19 -2.20
N GLU A 175 -8.94 7.31 -2.58
CA GLU A 175 -9.39 8.41 -3.44
C GLU A 175 -9.52 9.70 -2.64
N THR A 176 -8.94 10.76 -3.20
CA THR A 176 -8.91 12.10 -2.59
C THR A 176 -10.29 12.73 -2.47
N ARG A 177 -11.10 12.63 -3.53
CA ARG A 177 -12.32 13.43 -3.74
C ARG A 177 -13.61 12.63 -3.49
N LEU A 178 -13.64 11.83 -2.42
CA LEU A 178 -14.83 11.17 -1.94
C LEU A 178 -15.37 11.83 -0.68
N ASN A 179 -16.68 11.75 -0.47
CA ASN A 179 -17.23 12.07 0.85
C ASN A 179 -16.73 11.08 1.90
N LEU A 180 -16.86 11.45 3.15
CA LEU A 180 -16.27 10.73 4.26
C LEU A 180 -16.75 9.28 4.38
N ASP A 181 -18.04 9.01 4.17
CA ASP A 181 -18.59 7.65 4.32
C ASP A 181 -18.05 6.71 3.23
N LYS A 182 -18.03 7.16 1.97
CA LYS A 182 -17.43 6.41 0.85
C LYS A 182 -15.93 6.18 1.05
N LYS A 183 -15.24 7.13 1.67
CA LYS A 183 -13.82 6.98 2.03
C LYS A 183 -13.63 5.89 3.09
N MET A 184 -14.50 5.85 4.11
CA MET A 184 -14.49 4.77 5.12
C MET A 184 -14.74 3.39 4.49
N GLU A 185 -15.60 3.30 3.47
CA GLU A 185 -15.81 2.04 2.75
C GLU A 185 -14.55 1.57 1.99
N GLN A 186 -13.72 2.48 1.48
CA GLN A 186 -12.43 2.12 0.90
C GLN A 186 -11.48 1.48 1.93
N TYR A 187 -11.43 2.05 3.13
CA TYR A 187 -10.59 1.49 4.20
C TYR A 187 -11.14 0.17 4.72
N LYS A 188 -12.46 0.08 4.83
CA LYS A 188 -13.14 -1.14 5.27
C LYS A 188 -12.86 -2.34 4.37
N ALA A 189 -12.67 -2.15 3.07
CA ALA A 189 -12.32 -3.22 2.15
C ALA A 189 -11.03 -3.96 2.56
N LEU A 190 -10.04 -3.26 3.13
CA LEU A 190 -8.82 -3.87 3.64
C LEU A 190 -9.05 -4.55 4.99
N LEU A 191 -9.85 -3.94 5.86
CA LEU A 191 -10.16 -4.50 7.17
C LEU A 191 -11.00 -5.76 7.05
N ASP A 192 -11.91 -5.83 6.08
CA ASP A 192 -12.72 -7.02 5.77
C ASP A 192 -11.83 -8.18 5.24
N ASP A 193 -10.75 -7.88 4.48
CA ASP A 193 -9.77 -8.92 4.13
C ASP A 193 -8.93 -9.31 5.36
N LEU A 194 -8.47 -8.34 6.14
CA LEU A 194 -7.69 -8.59 7.35
C LEU A 194 -8.44 -9.45 8.38
N ALA A 195 -9.76 -9.31 8.46
CA ALA A 195 -10.61 -10.11 9.33
C ALA A 195 -10.68 -11.60 8.95
N ARG A 196 -10.22 -11.99 7.76
CA ARG A 196 -10.13 -13.38 7.31
C ARG A 196 -8.88 -14.11 7.81
N TYR A 197 -7.92 -13.37 8.35
CA TYR A 197 -6.69 -13.91 8.91
C TYR A 197 -6.83 -14.06 10.44
N PRO A 198 -6.07 -14.93 11.06
CA PRO A 198 -6.07 -15.11 12.52
C PRO A 198 -5.94 -13.77 13.24
N SER A 199 -6.68 -13.58 14.33
CA SER A 199 -6.69 -12.31 15.08
C SER A 199 -5.35 -12.00 15.74
N ASP A 200 -4.55 -13.02 16.01
CA ASP A 200 -3.19 -12.95 16.55
C ASP A 200 -2.11 -12.78 15.47
N MET A 201 -2.46 -12.91 14.18
CA MET A 201 -1.53 -12.65 13.09
C MET A 201 -1.14 -11.16 13.08
N PRO A 202 0.15 -10.84 13.19
CA PRO A 202 0.59 -9.46 13.12
C PRO A 202 0.24 -8.81 11.79
N ALA A 203 -0.15 -7.53 11.82
CA ALA A 203 -0.50 -6.84 10.58
C ALA A 203 -0.04 -5.38 10.56
N ILE A 204 0.24 -4.90 9.35
CA ILE A 204 0.59 -3.52 9.04
C ILE A 204 -0.33 -3.04 7.92
N VAL A 205 -1.03 -1.92 8.13
CA VAL A 205 -1.76 -1.21 7.07
C VAL A 205 -1.16 0.17 6.94
N MET A 206 -0.63 0.51 5.76
CA MET A 206 0.07 1.76 5.55
C MET A 206 -0.25 2.38 4.18
N GLY A 207 -0.01 3.68 4.04
CA GLY A 207 -0.14 4.37 2.76
C GLY A 207 -0.80 5.73 2.85
N ASP A 208 -1.19 6.23 1.68
CA ASP A 208 -1.88 7.49 1.50
C ASP A 208 -3.41 7.28 1.61
N PHE A 209 -3.96 7.69 2.74
CA PHE A 209 -5.38 7.60 3.06
C PHE A 209 -6.17 8.83 2.61
N ASN A 210 -5.47 9.88 2.19
CA ASN A 210 -6.09 11.13 1.75
C ASN A 210 -7.06 11.74 2.78
N THR A 211 -6.69 11.78 4.06
CA THR A 211 -7.47 12.33 5.17
C THR A 211 -7.31 13.85 5.28
N TRP A 212 -8.01 14.60 4.43
CA TRP A 212 -7.90 16.07 4.37
C TRP A 212 -8.53 16.81 5.55
N GLU A 213 -9.46 16.19 6.24
CA GLU A 213 -10.29 16.82 7.26
C GLU A 213 -10.09 16.18 8.63
N ALA A 214 -10.11 16.95 9.67
CA ALA A 214 -10.06 16.44 11.05
C ALA A 214 -11.18 15.45 11.37
N SER A 215 -12.33 15.55 10.70
CA SER A 215 -13.42 14.57 10.79
C SER A 215 -13.02 13.22 10.19
N ALA A 216 -12.25 13.22 9.08
CA ALA A 216 -11.72 12.02 8.47
C ALA A 216 -10.70 11.35 9.39
N ASP A 217 -9.80 12.10 10.02
CA ASP A 217 -8.86 11.58 11.00
C ASP A 217 -9.57 10.83 12.14
N ARG A 218 -10.54 11.49 12.77
CA ARG A 218 -11.30 10.88 13.89
C ARG A 218 -12.03 9.59 13.48
N LYS A 219 -12.70 9.59 12.32
CA LYS A 219 -13.40 8.39 11.84
C LYS A 219 -12.41 7.28 11.44
N THR A 220 -11.27 7.63 10.84
CA THR A 220 -10.22 6.66 10.51
C THR A 220 -9.64 6.04 11.78
N ILE A 221 -9.29 6.85 12.79
CA ILE A 221 -8.79 6.37 14.08
C ILE A 221 -9.80 5.41 14.71
N LYS A 222 -11.08 5.79 14.78
CA LYS A 222 -12.12 4.92 15.32
C LYS A 222 -12.21 3.60 14.58
N LEU A 223 -12.32 3.63 13.24
CA LEU A 223 -12.47 2.45 12.39
C LEU A 223 -11.32 1.45 12.56
N PHE A 224 -10.08 1.94 12.55
CA PHE A 224 -8.91 1.08 12.69
C PHE A 224 -8.71 0.58 14.13
N SER A 225 -9.01 1.39 15.13
CA SER A 225 -8.95 0.97 16.52
C SER A 225 -9.98 -0.12 16.85
N GLU A 226 -11.18 -0.05 16.29
CA GLU A 226 -12.22 -1.09 16.41
C GLU A 226 -11.79 -2.41 15.76
N ALA A 227 -10.93 -2.35 14.73
CA ALA A 227 -10.31 -3.53 14.10
C ALA A 227 -9.02 -4.01 14.81
N GLY A 228 -8.71 -3.44 15.99
CA GLY A 228 -7.54 -3.85 16.79
C GLY A 228 -6.20 -3.30 16.29
N LEU A 229 -6.22 -2.29 15.39
CA LEU A 229 -5.00 -1.63 14.94
C LEU A 229 -4.74 -0.33 15.68
N ARG A 230 -3.48 -0.01 15.85
CA ARG A 230 -3.00 1.22 16.51
C ARG A 230 -1.97 1.91 15.63
N THR A 231 -1.88 3.22 15.71
CA THR A 231 -0.84 4.00 15.04
C THR A 231 0.06 4.65 16.08
N PRO A 232 1.39 4.64 15.90
CA PRO A 232 2.29 5.41 16.75
C PRO A 232 2.28 6.90 16.39
N PHE A 233 1.81 7.26 15.19
CA PHE A 233 1.82 8.63 14.71
C PHE A 233 0.66 9.44 15.29
N GLY A 234 0.99 10.62 15.83
CA GLY A 234 0.02 11.63 16.26
C GLY A 234 -0.53 12.45 15.08
N GLY A 235 -0.93 13.70 15.36
CA GLY A 235 -1.51 14.64 14.37
C GLY A 235 -0.50 15.31 13.42
N GLN A 236 0.71 14.77 13.25
CA GLN A 236 1.74 15.40 12.43
C GLN A 236 1.39 15.36 10.94
N SER A 237 1.68 16.46 10.23
CA SER A 237 1.54 16.55 8.78
C SER A 237 2.53 15.62 8.08
N THR A 238 2.06 14.94 7.02
CA THR A 238 2.84 14.02 6.19
C THR A 238 2.96 14.48 4.74
N PHE A 239 2.20 15.52 4.38
CA PHE A 239 2.12 16.08 3.04
C PHE A 239 2.30 17.60 3.09
N ARG A 240 3.00 18.15 2.10
CA ARG A 240 3.22 19.58 1.93
C ARG A 240 2.97 20.01 0.49
N ARG A 241 2.18 21.05 0.33
CA ARG A 241 1.97 21.71 -0.96
C ARG A 241 2.03 23.22 -0.80
N ARG A 242 2.59 23.92 -1.77
CA ARG A 242 2.47 25.38 -1.86
C ARG A 242 1.29 25.75 -2.75
N ILE A 243 0.41 26.59 -2.25
CA ILE A 243 -0.63 27.26 -3.03
C ILE A 243 -0.25 28.73 -3.06
N VAL A 244 0.18 29.21 -4.23
CA VAL A 244 0.82 30.52 -4.41
C VAL A 244 2.10 30.58 -3.54
N LEU A 245 2.13 31.32 -2.46
CA LEU A 245 3.26 31.43 -1.54
C LEU A 245 2.97 30.82 -0.14
N VAL A 246 1.76 30.31 0.07
CA VAL A 246 1.34 29.76 1.38
C VAL A 246 1.60 28.26 1.40
N PRO A 247 2.44 27.75 2.31
CA PRO A 247 2.57 26.32 2.52
C PRO A 247 1.31 25.79 3.20
N ILE A 248 0.76 24.71 2.64
CA ILE A 248 -0.36 23.96 3.21
C ILE A 248 0.16 22.58 3.53
N GLU A 249 -0.10 22.14 4.74
CA GLU A 249 0.31 20.83 5.22
C GLU A 249 -0.90 20.04 5.70
N PHE A 250 -0.91 18.73 5.38
CA PHE A 250 -1.96 17.81 5.77
C PHE A 250 -1.38 16.51 6.29
N ARG A 251 -2.16 15.82 7.12
CA ARG A 251 -1.92 14.44 7.49
C ARG A 251 -2.69 13.54 6.52
N LEU A 252 -2.01 13.00 5.51
CA LEU A 252 -2.62 12.15 4.50
C LEU A 252 -2.19 10.69 4.65
N ASP A 253 -0.99 10.46 5.17
CA ASP A 253 -0.35 9.15 5.24
C ASP A 253 -0.43 8.58 6.66
N TRP A 254 -0.57 7.26 6.72
CA TRP A 254 -0.74 6.53 7.97
C TRP A 254 0.03 5.22 7.98
N VAL A 255 0.42 4.79 9.18
CA VAL A 255 0.89 3.43 9.47
C VAL A 255 0.12 2.90 10.67
N TRP A 256 -0.54 1.78 10.48
CA TRP A 256 -1.35 1.09 11.47
C TRP A 256 -0.77 -0.28 11.77
N LEU A 257 -0.72 -0.66 13.04
CA LEU A 257 -0.08 -1.85 13.56
C LEU A 257 -1.08 -2.70 14.36
N ARG A 258 -1.12 -4.01 14.12
CA ARG A 258 -1.83 -5.01 14.93
C ARG A 258 -0.83 -6.09 15.36
N GLY A 259 -0.80 -6.43 16.66
CA GLY A 259 0.15 -7.42 17.20
C GLY A 259 1.62 -7.00 17.12
N LEU A 260 1.89 -5.73 16.86
CA LEU A 260 3.23 -5.15 16.72
C LEU A 260 3.32 -3.86 17.54
N ASP A 261 4.45 -3.64 18.17
CA ASP A 261 4.78 -2.40 18.88
C ASP A 261 5.81 -1.58 18.10
N ALA A 262 5.64 -0.28 18.09
CA ALA A 262 6.62 0.64 17.52
C ALA A 262 7.76 0.86 18.56
N ALA A 263 8.95 0.38 18.25
CA ALA A 263 10.15 0.63 19.04
C ALA A 263 10.77 2.00 18.74
N GLY A 264 10.54 2.51 17.51
CA GLY A 264 10.90 3.85 17.07
C GLY A 264 10.08 4.21 15.85
N TYR A 265 9.80 5.49 15.65
CA TYR A 265 9.05 5.96 14.47
C TYR A 265 9.32 7.45 14.21
N GLY A 266 9.10 7.88 12.99
CA GLY A 266 9.25 9.27 12.60
C GLY A 266 8.75 9.56 11.20
N ILE A 267 8.79 10.85 10.85
CA ILE A 267 8.50 11.39 9.52
C ILE A 267 9.78 12.09 9.07
N ASP A 268 10.41 11.57 8.02
CA ASP A 268 11.63 12.19 7.52
C ASP A 268 11.32 13.37 6.61
N ARG A 269 11.33 14.56 7.19
CA ARG A 269 11.05 15.82 6.51
C ARG A 269 12.23 16.37 5.70
N LYS A 270 13.39 15.73 5.75
CA LYS A 270 14.57 16.10 4.96
C LYS A 270 14.49 15.53 3.54
N VAL A 271 13.72 14.43 3.38
CA VAL A 271 13.47 13.83 2.07
C VAL A 271 12.47 14.70 1.30
N ASP A 272 12.92 15.36 0.24
CA ASP A 272 12.17 16.35 -0.55
C ASP A 272 11.96 15.94 -2.02
N ILE A 273 11.96 14.62 -2.29
CA ILE A 273 11.75 14.08 -3.64
C ILE A 273 10.26 14.06 -4.00
N SER A 274 9.36 14.02 -3.02
CA SER A 274 7.90 14.01 -3.18
C SER A 274 7.27 15.19 -2.44
N ASP A 275 5.99 15.47 -2.71
CA ASP A 275 5.17 16.36 -1.88
C ASP A 275 4.66 15.67 -0.59
N HIS A 276 4.83 14.35 -0.48
CA HIS A 276 4.71 13.61 0.77
C HIS A 276 6.06 13.44 1.44
N TRP A 277 6.07 13.28 2.76
CA TRP A 277 7.23 12.83 3.52
C TRP A 277 7.09 11.35 3.88
N PRO A 278 8.17 10.56 3.80
CA PRO A 278 8.11 9.16 4.19
C PRO A 278 7.90 9.01 5.71
N LEU A 279 7.02 8.08 6.07
CA LEU A 279 6.82 7.61 7.43
C LEU A 279 7.67 6.36 7.64
N TRP A 280 8.43 6.31 8.72
CA TRP A 280 9.19 5.12 9.09
C TRP A 280 8.83 4.65 10.50
N THR A 281 8.89 3.35 10.72
CA THR A 281 8.74 2.75 12.05
C THR A 281 9.59 1.49 12.17
N ASN A 282 10.28 1.34 13.31
CA ASN A 282 10.85 0.09 13.72
C ASN A 282 9.79 -0.66 14.51
N VAL A 283 9.40 -1.83 14.06
CA VAL A 283 8.36 -2.64 14.69
C VAL A 283 8.95 -3.92 15.27
N LYS A 284 8.40 -4.34 16.41
CA LYS A 284 8.68 -5.62 17.07
C LYS A 284 7.37 -6.32 17.43
N LEU A 285 7.40 -7.64 17.59
CA LEU A 285 6.24 -8.37 18.08
C LEU A 285 5.83 -7.86 19.46
N SER A 286 4.55 -7.57 19.63
CA SER A 286 4.01 -7.26 20.95
C SER A 286 4.10 -8.50 21.86
N PRO A 287 4.45 -8.36 23.13
CA PRO A 287 4.40 -9.46 24.08
C PRO A 287 2.99 -10.06 24.12
N VAL A 288 2.91 -11.38 23.99
CA VAL A 288 1.63 -12.11 24.08
C VAL A 288 1.05 -11.89 25.49
N GLY A 289 -0.13 -11.26 25.59
CA GLY A 289 -0.88 -11.12 26.85
C GLY A 289 -1.09 -9.69 27.37
N VAL A 290 -0.47 -8.68 26.80
CA VAL A 290 -0.76 -7.29 27.19
C VAL A 290 -1.97 -6.79 26.39
N LYS A 291 -3.17 -6.92 26.99
CA LYS A 291 -4.34 -6.11 26.58
C LYS A 291 -4.00 -4.65 26.86
N SER A 292 -3.53 -3.94 25.87
CA SER A 292 -3.24 -2.52 25.99
C SER A 292 -4.56 -1.76 26.26
N GLY A 293 -4.68 -1.23 27.46
CA GLY A 293 -5.70 -0.23 27.78
C GLY A 293 -5.56 1.00 26.88
N PRO A 294 -6.60 1.83 26.77
CA PRO A 294 -6.56 3.03 25.95
C PRO A 294 -5.44 3.95 26.43
N THR A 295 -4.53 4.28 25.52
CA THR A 295 -3.49 5.30 25.77
C THR A 295 -4.23 6.62 25.99
N LYS A 296 -4.15 7.17 27.22
CA LYS A 296 -4.61 8.52 27.49
C LYS A 296 -3.79 9.47 26.62
N GLN A 297 -4.43 10.15 25.69
CA GLN A 297 -3.91 11.32 24.98
C GLN A 297 -4.08 12.57 25.82
#